data_4bce7352c0bb0af6fb3bc42c19c0a17d
#
_entry.id   4bce7352c0bb0af6fb3bc42c19c0a17d
#
_cell.length_a   1.000
_cell.length_b   1.000
_cell.length_c   1.000
_cell.angle_alpha   90.00
_cell.angle_beta   90.00
_cell.angle_gamma   90.00
#
_symmetry.space_group_name_H-M   'P 1'
#
loop_
_entity.id
_entity.type
_entity.pdbx_description
1 polymer ?
#
loop_
_entity_poly.entity_id
_entity_poly.type
_entity_poly.pdbx_seq_one_letter_code
_entity_poly.pdbx_strand_id
1 'polypeptide(L)'
;MSTVLVVEDSLAQRQMISDLLKGSGLTVAVASDGVEALEQIVQARPDVVVLDIVMPRMNGYEVCRRLKADPKTQNVPVVMCSSKGEEFDRYWGMKQGADAYIAKPFQPTELIGTVKQLLRG
;
A
#
# COMPACT_ATOMS: atom_id res chain seq x y z
N MET A 1 -9.19 -10.19 12.73
CA MET A 1 -7.80 -9.67 12.71
C MET A 1 -7.58 -8.96 11.39
N SER A 2 -6.99 -7.78 11.45
CA SER A 2 -6.82 -6.94 10.25
C SER A 2 -5.66 -7.43 9.39
N THR A 3 -5.90 -7.47 8.07
CA THR A 3 -4.91 -7.90 7.09
C THR A 3 -4.45 -6.73 6.25
N VAL A 4 -3.14 -6.56 6.14
CA VAL A 4 -2.50 -5.55 5.29
C VAL A 4 -1.82 -6.26 4.14
N LEU A 5 -2.07 -5.80 2.91
CA LEU A 5 -1.33 -6.28 1.74
C LEU A 5 -0.18 -5.30 1.47
N VAL A 6 1.05 -5.80 1.50
CA VAL A 6 2.25 -5.01 1.20
C VAL A 6 2.68 -5.32 -0.23
N VAL A 7 2.67 -4.31 -1.08
CA VAL A 7 3.03 -4.42 -2.50
C VAL A 7 4.33 -3.69 -2.74
N GLU A 8 5.41 -4.43 -2.98
CA GLU A 8 6.76 -3.90 -3.08
C GLU A 8 7.63 -4.89 -3.86
N ASP A 9 8.31 -4.43 -4.90
CA ASP A 9 9.12 -5.32 -5.72
C ASP A 9 10.50 -5.64 -5.11
N SER A 10 11.03 -4.77 -4.24
CA SER A 10 12.29 -5.03 -3.54
C SER A 10 12.04 -6.02 -2.41
N LEU A 11 12.69 -7.19 -2.47
CA LEU A 11 12.54 -8.21 -1.44
C LEU A 11 12.93 -7.67 -0.05
N ALA A 12 14.03 -6.92 0.02
CA ALA A 12 14.50 -6.37 1.29
C ALA A 12 13.50 -5.38 1.89
N GLN A 13 12.95 -4.48 1.08
CA GLN A 13 11.97 -3.50 1.55
C GLN A 13 10.64 -4.16 1.89
N ARG A 14 10.20 -5.10 1.07
CA ARG A 14 8.96 -5.85 1.34
C ARG A 14 9.07 -6.57 2.68
N GLN A 15 10.21 -7.21 2.94
CA GLN A 15 10.44 -7.91 4.21
C GLN A 15 10.47 -6.94 5.40
N MET A 16 11.15 -5.81 5.25
CA MET A 16 11.26 -4.81 6.30
C MET A 16 9.88 -4.24 6.67
N ILE A 17 9.09 -3.86 5.67
CA ILE A 17 7.76 -3.32 5.91
C ILE A 17 6.85 -4.37 6.52
N SER A 18 6.91 -5.61 6.01
CA SER A 18 6.12 -6.72 6.55
C SER A 18 6.43 -6.98 8.00
N ASP A 19 7.72 -7.00 8.36
CA ASP A 19 8.13 -7.26 9.75
C ASP A 19 7.66 -6.17 10.70
N LEU A 20 7.73 -4.90 10.27
CA LEU A 20 7.23 -3.79 11.08
C LEU A 20 5.73 -3.95 11.39
N LEU A 21 4.95 -4.28 10.37
CA LEU A 21 3.50 -4.41 10.53
C LEU A 21 3.12 -5.65 11.32
N LYS A 22 3.79 -6.78 11.10
CA LYS A 22 3.58 -8.00 11.90
C LYS A 22 3.92 -7.75 13.35
N GLY A 23 5.02 -7.03 13.61
CA GLY A 23 5.43 -6.67 14.96
C GLY A 23 4.41 -5.80 15.69
N SER A 24 3.51 -5.17 14.95
CA SER A 24 2.44 -4.34 15.51
C SER A 24 1.12 -5.08 15.65
N GLY A 25 1.12 -6.40 15.47
CA GLY A 25 -0.06 -7.24 15.68
C GLY A 25 -0.94 -7.38 14.45
N LEU A 26 -0.46 -7.00 13.26
CA LEU A 26 -1.25 -7.10 12.03
C LEU A 26 -0.89 -8.36 11.26
N THR A 27 -1.87 -8.90 10.52
CA THR A 27 -1.63 -9.98 9.57
C THR A 27 -1.18 -9.36 8.25
N VAL A 28 -0.13 -9.91 7.65
CA VAL A 28 0.43 -9.32 6.43
C VAL A 28 0.45 -10.35 5.31
N ALA A 29 -0.08 -9.95 4.15
CA ALA A 29 0.11 -10.64 2.88
C ALA A 29 1.04 -9.78 2.03
N VAL A 30 1.73 -10.37 1.07
CA VAL A 30 2.69 -9.65 0.24
C VAL A 30 2.46 -9.91 -1.24
N ALA A 31 2.80 -8.93 -2.06
CA ALA A 31 2.83 -9.05 -3.52
C ALA A 31 4.06 -8.34 -4.03
N SER A 32 4.65 -8.83 -5.12
CA SER A 32 5.90 -8.30 -5.65
C SER A 32 5.70 -7.30 -6.79
N ASP A 33 4.49 -7.18 -7.31
CA ASP A 33 4.16 -6.18 -8.33
C ASP A 33 2.65 -5.93 -8.37
N GLY A 34 2.26 -4.96 -9.21
CA GLY A 34 0.87 -4.52 -9.26
C GLY A 34 -0.09 -5.56 -9.82
N VAL A 35 0.36 -6.39 -10.76
CA VAL A 35 -0.51 -7.42 -11.34
C VAL A 35 -0.84 -8.48 -10.29
N GLU A 36 0.19 -8.95 -9.58
CA GLU A 36 0.01 -9.91 -8.48
C GLU A 36 -0.88 -9.33 -7.39
N ALA A 37 -0.70 -8.04 -7.07
CA ALA A 37 -1.51 -7.37 -6.06
C ALA A 37 -2.99 -7.40 -6.43
N LEU A 38 -3.33 -7.04 -7.66
CA LEU A 38 -4.72 -7.03 -8.10
C LEU A 38 -5.34 -8.43 -8.07
N GLU A 39 -4.57 -9.46 -8.46
CA GLU A 39 -5.04 -10.84 -8.40
C GLU A 39 -5.36 -11.26 -6.96
N GLN A 40 -4.46 -10.93 -6.02
CA GLN A 40 -4.67 -11.27 -4.61
C GLN A 40 -5.86 -10.53 -4.02
N ILE A 41 -6.05 -9.26 -4.36
CA ILE A 41 -7.14 -8.46 -3.82
C ILE A 41 -8.50 -9.01 -4.25
N VAL A 42 -8.59 -9.51 -5.48
CA VAL A 42 -9.82 -10.13 -5.98
C VAL A 42 -10.14 -11.40 -5.18
N GLN A 43 -9.12 -12.19 -4.83
CA GLN A 43 -9.30 -13.44 -4.11
C GLN A 43 -9.58 -13.22 -2.62
N ALA A 44 -8.89 -12.27 -2.00
CA ALA A 44 -9.01 -12.03 -0.57
C ALA A 44 -8.77 -10.53 -0.31
N ARG A 45 -9.84 -9.76 -0.25
CA ARG A 45 -9.77 -8.31 -0.08
C ARG A 45 -9.10 -7.96 1.26
N PRO A 46 -7.98 -7.22 1.23
CA PRO A 46 -7.32 -6.79 2.47
C PRO A 46 -8.06 -5.62 3.11
N ASP A 47 -7.69 -5.32 4.35
CA ASP A 47 -8.25 -4.17 5.07
C ASP A 47 -7.52 -2.87 4.73
N VAL A 48 -6.24 -2.96 4.36
CA VAL A 48 -5.41 -1.82 3.91
C VAL A 48 -4.38 -2.35 2.91
N VAL A 49 -4.05 -1.55 1.91
CA VAL A 49 -2.96 -1.84 0.97
C VAL A 49 -1.84 -0.82 1.17
N VAL A 50 -0.62 -1.29 1.40
CA VAL A 50 0.59 -0.46 1.41
C VAL A 50 1.29 -0.72 0.09
N LEU A 51 1.51 0.32 -0.70
CA LEU A 51 1.78 0.20 -2.13
C LEU A 51 2.92 1.13 -2.55
N ASP A 52 3.99 0.54 -3.11
CA ASP A 52 5.02 1.35 -3.75
C ASP A 52 4.55 1.81 -5.14
N ILE A 53 5.17 2.86 -5.65
CA ILE A 53 4.84 3.42 -6.95
C ILE A 53 5.67 2.75 -8.05
N VAL A 54 6.98 2.66 -7.87
CA VAL A 54 7.89 2.16 -8.91
C VAL A 54 8.00 0.64 -8.84
N MET A 55 7.29 -0.03 -9.74
CA MET A 55 7.26 -1.49 -9.81
C MET A 55 7.17 -1.94 -11.27
N PRO A 56 7.66 -3.16 -11.59
CA PRO A 56 7.51 -3.71 -12.93
C PRO A 56 6.06 -4.08 -13.23
N ARG A 57 5.74 -4.21 -14.48
CA ARG A 57 4.46 -4.63 -15.07
C ARG A 57 3.33 -3.61 -14.85
N MET A 58 3.18 -3.07 -13.64
CA MET A 58 2.14 -2.07 -13.36
C MET A 58 2.59 -1.24 -12.16
N ASN A 59 2.67 0.09 -12.33
CA ASN A 59 3.11 0.96 -11.25
C ASN A 59 1.99 1.18 -10.24
N GLY A 60 2.35 1.76 -9.07
CA GLY A 60 1.41 1.95 -7.98
C GLY A 60 0.27 2.91 -8.28
N TYR A 61 0.50 3.92 -9.11
CA TYR A 61 -0.57 4.83 -9.52
C TYR A 61 -1.69 4.07 -10.25
N GLU A 62 -1.30 3.18 -11.15
CA GLU A 62 -2.26 2.38 -11.90
C GLU A 62 -3.04 1.43 -11.00
N VAL A 63 -2.34 0.75 -10.08
CA VAL A 63 -2.98 -0.15 -9.10
C VAL A 63 -4.03 0.62 -8.31
N CYS A 64 -3.65 1.77 -7.77
CA CYS A 64 -4.56 2.60 -6.96
C CYS A 64 -5.77 3.02 -7.78
N ARG A 65 -5.56 3.52 -9.00
CA ARG A 65 -6.65 3.94 -9.85
C ARG A 65 -7.63 2.80 -10.13
N ARG A 66 -7.11 1.59 -10.40
CA ARG A 66 -7.97 0.43 -10.66
C ARG A 66 -8.76 0.02 -9.43
N LEU A 67 -8.14 0.05 -8.25
CA LEU A 67 -8.85 -0.27 -7.01
C LEU A 67 -9.99 0.70 -6.77
N LYS A 68 -9.75 1.99 -6.99
CA LYS A 68 -10.75 3.01 -6.71
C LYS A 68 -11.85 3.06 -7.77
N ALA A 69 -11.60 2.51 -8.96
CA ALA A 69 -12.59 2.44 -10.02
C ALA A 69 -13.54 1.23 -9.91
N ASP A 70 -13.18 0.23 -9.13
CA ASP A 70 -13.99 -0.99 -9.00
C ASP A 70 -14.86 -0.90 -7.73
N PRO A 71 -16.19 -0.98 -7.85
CA PRO A 71 -17.08 -0.92 -6.68
C PRO A 71 -16.77 -1.95 -5.60
N LYS A 72 -16.16 -3.08 -5.97
CA LYS A 72 -15.83 -4.14 -5.01
C LYS A 72 -14.62 -3.79 -4.15
N THR A 73 -13.75 -2.88 -4.61
CA THR A 73 -12.49 -2.56 -3.93
C THR A 73 -12.31 -1.08 -3.62
N GLN A 74 -13.23 -0.22 -4.09
CA GLN A 74 -13.05 1.23 -3.98
C GLN A 74 -12.93 1.72 -2.54
N ASN A 75 -13.45 0.97 -1.58
CA ASN A 75 -13.40 1.37 -0.16
C ASN A 75 -12.19 0.82 0.58
N VAL A 76 -11.32 0.05 -0.07
CA VAL A 76 -10.08 -0.43 0.54
C VAL A 76 -9.10 0.74 0.64
N PRO A 77 -8.68 1.12 1.85
CA PRO A 77 -7.71 2.20 2.01
C PRO A 77 -6.36 1.85 1.37
N VAL A 78 -5.76 2.84 0.72
CA VAL A 78 -4.46 2.69 0.05
C VAL A 78 -3.48 3.69 0.62
N VAL A 79 -2.34 3.19 1.12
CA VAL A 79 -1.21 4.00 1.56
C VAL A 79 -0.11 3.84 0.52
N MET A 80 0.25 4.91 -0.16
CA MET A 80 1.43 4.90 -1.02
C MET A 80 2.67 5.11 -0.17
N CYS A 81 3.69 4.31 -0.40
CA CYS A 81 4.94 4.36 0.36
C CYS A 81 6.08 4.25 -0.62
N SER A 82 6.73 5.38 -0.95
CA SER A 82 7.65 5.42 -2.08
C SER A 82 8.80 6.39 -1.86
N SER A 83 9.94 6.09 -2.53
CA SER A 83 11.08 7.00 -2.58
C SER A 83 10.79 8.25 -3.42
N LYS A 84 9.69 8.28 -4.17
CA LYS A 84 9.24 9.49 -4.87
C LYS A 84 8.57 10.41 -3.86
N GLY A 85 9.38 11.24 -3.18
CA GLY A 85 8.91 12.06 -2.06
C GLY A 85 8.65 13.51 -2.37
N GLU A 86 8.73 13.92 -3.64
CA GLU A 86 8.47 15.31 -4.01
C GLU A 86 6.98 15.65 -3.84
N GLU A 87 6.72 16.94 -3.65
CA GLU A 87 5.34 17.41 -3.50
C GLU A 87 4.47 17.02 -4.69
N PHE A 88 5.03 17.08 -5.90
CA PHE A 88 4.34 16.67 -7.12
C PHE A 88 3.94 15.20 -7.06
N ASP A 89 4.85 14.34 -6.60
CA ASP A 89 4.57 12.89 -6.51
C ASP A 89 3.44 12.60 -5.54
N ARG A 90 3.47 13.28 -4.39
CA ARG A 90 2.43 13.15 -3.37
C ARG A 90 1.08 13.62 -3.91
N TYR A 91 1.06 14.78 -4.56
CA TYR A 91 -0.16 15.32 -5.15
C TYR A 91 -0.76 14.33 -6.16
N TRP A 92 0.11 13.79 -7.04
CA TRP A 92 -0.34 12.87 -8.08
C TRP A 92 -0.89 11.57 -7.49
N GLY A 93 -0.25 11.06 -6.43
CA GLY A 93 -0.71 9.85 -5.74
C GLY A 93 -2.09 10.05 -5.12
N MET A 94 -2.28 11.16 -4.43
CA MET A 94 -3.58 11.46 -3.83
C MET A 94 -4.65 11.66 -4.91
N LYS A 95 -4.25 12.19 -6.06
CA LYS A 95 -5.15 12.38 -7.21
C LYS A 95 -5.64 11.03 -7.76
N GLN A 96 -4.83 9.98 -7.66
CA GLN A 96 -5.25 8.63 -8.08
C GLN A 96 -6.18 7.97 -7.06
N GLY A 97 -6.39 8.58 -5.92
CA GLY A 97 -7.31 8.09 -4.90
C GLY A 97 -6.65 7.50 -3.67
N ALA A 98 -5.32 7.67 -3.51
CA ALA A 98 -4.65 7.20 -2.31
C ALA A 98 -5.21 7.90 -1.07
N ASP A 99 -5.28 7.18 0.04
CA ASP A 99 -5.77 7.70 1.31
C ASP A 99 -4.65 8.31 2.14
N ALA A 100 -3.41 7.91 1.88
CA ALA A 100 -2.24 8.49 2.52
C ALA A 100 -1.01 8.29 1.63
N TYR A 101 0.02 9.09 1.88
CA TYR A 101 1.28 9.02 1.13
C TYR A 101 2.44 9.17 2.11
N ILE A 102 3.35 8.20 2.11
CA ILE A 102 4.52 8.18 2.98
C ILE A 102 5.76 8.13 2.11
N ALA A 103 6.67 9.10 2.31
CA ALA A 103 7.94 9.14 1.58
C ALA A 103 8.98 8.27 2.29
N LYS A 104 9.77 7.55 1.50
CA LYS A 104 10.92 6.80 2.02
C LYS A 104 12.16 7.68 2.00
N PRO A 105 13.05 7.60 3.00
CA PRO A 105 12.93 6.75 4.18
C PRO A 105 11.91 7.32 5.17
N PHE A 106 11.23 6.46 5.90
CA PHE A 106 10.21 6.86 6.86
C PHE A 106 10.57 6.38 8.26
N GLN A 107 9.94 6.99 9.28
CA GLN A 107 10.01 6.49 10.64
C GLN A 107 9.02 5.33 10.79
N PRO A 108 9.40 4.22 11.45
CA PRO A 108 8.48 3.09 11.64
C PRO A 108 7.15 3.50 12.27
N THR A 109 7.17 4.45 13.21
CA THR A 109 5.96 4.94 13.86
C THR A 109 5.02 5.64 12.90
N GLU A 110 5.55 6.29 11.87
CA GLU A 110 4.74 6.95 10.86
C GLU A 110 3.95 5.92 10.05
N LEU A 111 4.61 4.88 9.57
CA LEU A 111 3.95 3.83 8.79
C LEU A 111 2.91 3.11 9.62
N ILE A 112 3.30 2.64 10.79
CA ILE A 112 2.41 1.89 11.68
C ILE A 112 1.20 2.73 12.09
N GLY A 113 1.45 3.99 12.47
CA GLY A 113 0.39 4.90 12.88
C GLY A 113 -0.61 5.18 11.75
N THR A 114 -0.11 5.41 10.54
CA THR A 114 -0.96 5.66 9.38
C THR A 114 -1.84 4.46 9.06
N VAL A 115 -1.25 3.26 9.03
CA VAL A 115 -2.00 2.03 8.74
C VAL A 115 -3.07 1.81 9.81
N LYS A 116 -2.73 1.94 11.09
CA LYS A 116 -3.68 1.72 12.17
C LYS A 116 -4.80 2.75 12.17
N GLN A 117 -4.50 3.99 11.81
CA GLN A 117 -5.52 5.03 11.70
C GLN A 117 -6.53 4.67 10.62
N LEU A 118 -6.07 4.21 9.45
CA LEU A 118 -6.96 3.83 8.36
C LEU A 118 -7.78 2.59 8.69
N LEU A 119 -7.24 1.67 9.49
CA LEU A 119 -7.97 0.49 9.94
C LEU A 119 -9.12 0.85 10.87
N ARG A 120 -9.00 1.93 11.62
CA ARG A 120 -10.08 2.40 12.49
C ARG A 120 -11.19 3.11 11.73
N GLY A 121 -10.93 3.42 10.48
CA GLY A 121 -11.90 4.02 9.62
C GLY A 121 -12.04 5.46 9.72
#